data_a8ef2189e3cc5893548ebb7eb9ed93f9
#
_entry.id   a8ef2189e3cc5893548ebb7eb9ed93f9
#
_cell.length_a   1.000
_cell.length_b   1.000
_cell.length_c   1.000
_cell.angle_alpha   90.00
_cell.angle_beta   90.00
_cell.angle_gamma   90.00
#
_symmetry.space_group_name_H-M   'P 1'
#
loop_
_entity.id
_entity.type
_entity.pdbx_description
1 polymer ?
#
loop_
_entity_poly.entity_id
_entity_poly.type
_entity_poly.pdbx_seq_one_letter_code
_entity_poly.pdbx_strand_id
1 'polypeptide(L)'
;MANHKSSLKRIRANEKKRLANRYYSKTMRNALRDIRAISDQGEATQKLAGMTAMIDKLAKRGMIHKNKAANLKSGLMKKINAL
;
A
#
# COMPACT_ATOMS: atom_id res chain seq x y z
N MET A 1 -37.99 9.93 11.01
CA MET A 1 -36.66 10.50 10.90
C MET A 1 -36.02 10.14 9.59
N ALA A 2 -35.88 11.10 8.72
CA ALA A 2 -35.33 10.89 7.37
C ALA A 2 -33.86 10.49 7.38
N ASN A 3 -33.13 10.68 8.49
CA ASN A 3 -31.70 10.51 8.55
C ASN A 3 -31.23 9.06 8.69
N HIS A 4 -32.12 8.15 9.08
CA HIS A 4 -31.73 6.76 9.34
C HIS A 4 -31.21 6.03 8.11
N LYS A 5 -31.89 6.18 6.97
CA LYS A 5 -31.48 5.54 5.72
C LYS A 5 -30.12 6.05 5.24
N SER A 6 -29.90 7.36 5.31
CA SER A 6 -28.64 7.97 4.95
C SER A 6 -27.49 7.55 5.88
N SER A 7 -27.77 7.48 7.18
CA SER A 7 -26.80 7.03 8.19
C SER A 7 -26.38 5.58 7.96
N LEU A 8 -27.36 4.70 7.71
CA LEU A 8 -27.08 3.28 7.41
C LEU A 8 -26.25 3.11 6.14
N LYS A 9 -26.59 3.85 5.09
CA LYS A 9 -25.83 3.84 3.85
C LYS A 9 -24.40 4.29 4.07
N ARG A 10 -24.19 5.34 4.87
CA ARG A 10 -22.88 5.87 5.21
C ARG A 10 -22.06 4.87 6.01
N ILE A 11 -22.68 4.22 7.00
CA ILE A 11 -22.02 3.20 7.81
C ILE A 11 -21.57 2.04 6.94
N ARG A 12 -22.42 1.54 6.04
CA ARG A 12 -22.08 0.46 5.11
C ARG A 12 -20.93 0.86 4.18
N ALA A 13 -20.96 2.07 3.65
CA ALA A 13 -19.91 2.58 2.78
C ALA A 13 -18.57 2.70 3.54
N ASN A 14 -18.61 3.22 4.77
CA ASN A 14 -17.42 3.36 5.61
C ASN A 14 -16.84 2.01 5.99
N GLU A 15 -17.69 1.04 6.30
CA GLU A 15 -17.26 -0.31 6.63
C GLU A 15 -16.59 -0.99 5.44
N LYS A 16 -17.18 -0.86 4.27
CA LYS A 16 -16.62 -1.39 3.03
C LYS A 16 -15.26 -0.78 2.73
N LYS A 17 -15.11 0.54 2.90
CA LYS A 17 -13.84 1.23 2.74
C LYS A 17 -12.81 0.74 3.76
N ARG A 18 -13.20 0.57 5.02
CA ARG A 18 -12.32 0.10 6.08
C ARG A 18 -11.77 -1.29 5.78
N LEU A 19 -12.63 -2.20 5.34
CA LEU A 19 -12.23 -3.56 4.96
C LEU A 19 -11.27 -3.55 3.77
N ALA A 20 -11.57 -2.75 2.74
CA ALA A 20 -10.71 -2.60 1.58
C ALA A 20 -9.34 -2.01 1.98
N ASN A 21 -9.33 -0.97 2.82
CA ASN A 21 -8.11 -0.35 3.29
C ASN A 21 -7.25 -1.32 4.10
N ARG A 22 -7.88 -2.11 4.96
CA ARG A 22 -7.18 -3.13 5.73
C ARG A 22 -6.54 -4.19 4.84
N TYR A 23 -7.27 -4.63 3.81
CA TYR A 23 -6.77 -5.59 2.84
C TYR A 23 -5.53 -5.05 2.10
N TYR A 24 -5.62 -3.83 1.57
CA TYR A 24 -4.53 -3.21 0.83
C TYR A 24 -3.32 -2.96 1.72
N SER A 25 -3.52 -2.51 2.95
CA SER A 25 -2.42 -2.29 3.90
C SER A 25 -1.70 -3.59 4.24
N LYS A 26 -2.45 -4.67 4.44
CA LYS A 26 -1.88 -5.99 4.72
C LYS A 26 -1.12 -6.52 3.52
N THR A 27 -1.69 -6.39 2.33
CA THR A 27 -1.06 -6.82 1.08
C THR A 27 0.25 -6.07 0.85
N MET A 28 0.26 -4.75 1.07
CA MET A 28 1.46 -3.93 0.93
C MET A 28 2.55 -4.35 1.91
N ARG A 29 2.20 -4.56 3.20
CA ARG A 29 3.17 -4.98 4.22
C ARG A 29 3.77 -6.33 3.89
N ASN A 30 2.97 -7.27 3.43
CA ASN A 30 3.45 -8.59 3.03
C ASN A 30 4.39 -8.50 1.82
N ALA A 31 4.03 -7.69 0.83
CA ALA A 31 4.85 -7.47 -0.36
C ALA A 31 6.18 -6.79 -0.01
N LEU A 32 6.17 -5.82 0.90
CA LEU A 32 7.39 -5.17 1.40
C LEU A 32 8.30 -6.17 2.09
N ARG A 33 7.74 -7.02 2.93
CA ARG A 33 8.50 -8.06 3.62
C ARG A 33 9.14 -9.04 2.62
N ASP A 34 8.38 -9.44 1.63
CA ASP A 34 8.84 -10.39 0.61
C ASP A 34 9.99 -9.81 -0.21
N ILE A 35 9.86 -8.56 -0.66
CA ILE A 35 10.91 -7.92 -1.44
C ILE A 35 12.17 -7.66 -0.62
N ARG A 36 12.04 -7.36 0.66
CA ARG A 36 13.17 -7.16 1.57
C ARG A 36 13.90 -8.45 1.88
N ALA A 37 13.23 -9.59 1.77
CA ALA A 37 13.82 -10.90 1.97
C ALA A 37 14.62 -11.41 0.77
N ILE A 38 14.45 -10.78 -0.41
CA ILE A 38 15.18 -11.18 -1.62
C ILE A 38 16.63 -10.74 -1.50
N SER A 39 17.55 -11.67 -1.74
CA SER A 39 18.99 -11.40 -1.73
C SER A 39 19.58 -11.22 -3.12
N ASP A 40 18.86 -11.60 -4.17
CA ASP A 40 19.29 -11.43 -5.55
C ASP A 40 18.86 -10.06 -6.10
N GLN A 41 19.84 -9.25 -6.50
CA GLN A 41 19.58 -7.90 -6.99
C GLN A 41 18.69 -7.89 -8.25
N GLY A 42 18.91 -8.81 -9.17
CA GLY A 42 18.12 -8.90 -10.41
C GLY A 42 16.66 -9.19 -10.13
N GLU A 43 16.38 -10.15 -9.24
CA GLU A 43 15.03 -10.51 -8.85
C GLU A 43 14.35 -9.35 -8.07
N ALA A 44 15.06 -8.73 -7.15
CA ALA A 44 14.56 -7.60 -6.39
C ALA A 44 14.23 -6.42 -7.30
N THR A 45 15.05 -6.14 -8.30
CA THR A 45 14.83 -5.06 -9.27
C THR A 45 13.57 -5.33 -10.10
N GLN A 46 13.33 -6.56 -10.51
CA GLN A 46 12.12 -6.93 -11.24
C GLN A 46 10.85 -6.71 -10.39
N LYS A 47 10.91 -7.04 -9.12
CA LYS A 47 9.77 -6.86 -8.21
C LYS A 47 9.59 -5.41 -7.77
N LEU A 48 10.64 -4.61 -7.84
CA LEU A 48 10.60 -3.20 -7.45
C LEU A 48 9.57 -2.41 -8.26
N ALA A 49 9.47 -2.64 -9.55
CA ALA A 49 8.53 -1.94 -10.42
C ALA A 49 7.07 -2.16 -9.95
N GLY A 50 6.69 -3.40 -9.65
CA GLY A 50 5.37 -3.72 -9.13
C GLY A 50 5.13 -3.12 -7.74
N MET A 51 6.16 -3.13 -6.90
CA MET A 51 6.06 -2.58 -5.54
C MET A 51 5.89 -1.06 -5.55
N THR A 52 6.65 -0.34 -6.38
CA THR A 52 6.50 1.11 -6.51
C THR A 52 5.13 1.49 -7.05
N ALA A 53 4.60 0.74 -8.01
CA ALA A 53 3.26 0.96 -8.53
C ALA A 53 2.21 0.77 -7.42
N MET A 54 2.35 -0.25 -6.59
CA MET A 54 1.44 -0.50 -5.47
C MET A 54 1.49 0.63 -4.44
N ILE A 55 2.69 1.08 -4.07
CA ILE A 55 2.89 2.17 -3.11
C ILE A 55 2.25 3.46 -3.64
N ASP A 56 2.47 3.80 -4.90
CA ASP A 56 1.89 4.99 -5.52
C ASP A 56 0.36 4.92 -5.56
N LYS A 57 -0.19 3.75 -5.86
CA LYS A 57 -1.64 3.54 -5.87
C LYS A 57 -2.26 3.75 -4.49
N LEU A 58 -1.61 3.26 -3.44
CA LEU A 58 -2.08 3.46 -2.07
C LEU A 58 -1.98 4.93 -1.64
N ALA A 59 -0.94 5.63 -2.05
CA ALA A 59 -0.79 7.06 -1.79
C ALA A 59 -1.88 7.86 -2.51
N LYS A 60 -2.19 7.50 -3.75
CA LYS A 60 -3.26 8.13 -4.52
C LYS A 60 -4.63 7.92 -3.89
N ARG A 61 -4.86 6.77 -3.26
CA ARG A 61 -6.11 6.47 -2.55
C ARG A 61 -6.19 7.13 -1.17
N GLY A 62 -5.13 7.79 -0.71
CA GLY A 62 -5.09 8.42 0.60
C GLY A 62 -4.86 7.48 1.76
N MET A 63 -4.49 6.24 1.51
CA MET A 63 -4.21 5.25 2.56
C MET A 63 -2.87 5.49 3.24
N ILE A 64 -1.92 6.05 2.52
CA ILE A 64 -0.64 6.50 3.04
C ILE A 64 -0.36 7.91 2.51
N HIS A 65 0.39 8.69 3.28
CA HIS A 65 0.78 10.03 2.83
C HIS A 65 1.83 9.93 1.73
N LYS A 66 1.84 10.90 0.82
CA LYS A 66 2.82 10.94 -0.27
C LYS A 66 4.27 10.94 0.22
N ASN A 67 4.55 11.55 1.37
CA ASN A 67 5.87 11.53 1.98
C ASN A 67 6.26 10.13 2.44
N LYS A 68 5.30 9.39 3.01
CA LYS A 68 5.50 7.99 3.40
C LYS A 68 5.81 7.14 2.17
N ALA A 69 5.07 7.34 1.09
CA ALA A 69 5.29 6.64 -0.18
C ALA A 69 6.69 6.92 -0.73
N ALA A 70 7.11 8.18 -0.74
CA ALA A 70 8.45 8.56 -1.19
C ALA A 70 9.54 7.91 -0.34
N ASN A 71 9.38 7.89 0.98
CA ASN A 71 10.32 7.27 1.90
C ASN A 71 10.42 5.77 1.69
N LEU A 72 9.29 5.10 1.50
CA LEU A 72 9.27 3.65 1.24
C LEU A 72 9.98 3.32 -0.08
N LYS A 73 9.70 4.06 -1.15
CA LYS A 73 10.35 3.85 -2.44
C LYS A 73 11.85 4.09 -2.36
N SER A 74 12.26 5.17 -1.73
CA SER A 74 13.68 5.51 -1.56
C SER A 74 14.41 4.44 -0.75
N GLY A 75 13.82 3.99 0.35
CA GLY A 75 14.40 2.93 1.18
C GLY A 75 14.58 1.62 0.43
N LEU A 76 13.58 1.23 -0.37
CA LEU A 76 13.65 0.02 -1.19
C LEU A 76 14.74 0.12 -2.26
N MET A 77 14.82 1.26 -2.95
CA MET A 77 15.85 1.48 -3.97
C MET A 77 17.25 1.40 -3.37
N LYS A 78 17.47 2.04 -2.23
CA LYS A 78 18.76 1.99 -1.52
C LYS A 78 19.12 0.58 -1.12
N LYS A 79 18.17 -0.17 -0.60
CA LYS A 79 18.39 -1.56 -0.18
C LYS A 79 18.74 -2.45 -1.37
N ILE A 80 18.02 -2.32 -2.48
CA ILE A 80 18.26 -3.11 -3.68
C ILE A 80 19.62 -2.77 -4.30
N ASN A 81 19.97 -1.49 -4.34
CA ASN A 81 21.26 -1.06 -4.87
C ASN A 81 22.43 -1.55 -4.00
N ALA A 82 22.19 -1.80 -2.74
CA ALA A 82 23.22 -2.34 -1.82
C ALA A 82 23.40 -3.85 -1.94
N LEU A 83 22.48 -4.55 -2.60
CA LEU A 83 22.64 -5.98 -2.85
C LEU A 83 23.72 -6.23 -3.90
#